data_37c1d7b3d399cbc166ee2c0425ffa311
#
_entry.id   37c1d7b3d399cbc166ee2c0425ffa311
#
_cell.length_a   1.000
_cell.length_b   1.000
_cell.length_c   1.000
_cell.angle_alpha   90.00
_cell.angle_beta   90.00
_cell.angle_gamma   90.00
#
_symmetry.space_group_name_H-M   'P 1'
#
loop_
_entity.id
_entity.type
_entity.pdbx_description
1 polymer ?
#
loop_
_entity_poly.entity_id
_entity_poly.type
_entity_poly.pdbx_seq_one_letter_code
_entity_poly.pdbx_strand_id
1 'polypeptide(L)'
;MWRYGLAIAAITGMLSLLASAQTPAKGKDADKAAARAAQGYAPVTLWDRPDVRAIRVELKPMANRAIHQHDDVKFHLFIPVTGTLQITIGSDRPVDAPAGQAFYIKGGTPHGFRNLGSTPGTAIEIFVKNGASTASLDALGTLAAALQTSPPQP
;
A
#
# COMPACT_ATOMS: atom_id res chain seq x y z
N MET A 1 64.74 -0.03 42.79
CA MET A 1 63.33 -0.53 43.02
C MET A 1 62.34 0.47 42.45
N TRP A 2 61.83 0.25 41.24
CA TRP A 2 60.89 1.15 40.63
C TRP A 2 59.64 0.35 40.38
N ARG A 3 58.49 0.77 40.96
CA ARG A 3 57.19 0.17 40.82
C ARG A 3 56.38 1.05 39.84
N TYR A 4 56.10 0.55 38.65
CA TYR A 4 55.15 1.15 37.70
C TYR A 4 53.76 0.60 37.99
N GLY A 5 52.87 1.48 38.44
CA GLY A 5 51.44 1.19 38.54
C GLY A 5 50.79 1.43 37.19
N LEU A 6 50.15 0.40 36.61
CA LEU A 6 49.28 0.51 35.43
C LEU A 6 47.90 1.01 35.89
N ALA A 7 47.49 2.17 35.40
CA ALA A 7 46.13 2.64 35.51
C ALA A 7 45.30 2.11 34.30
N ILE A 8 44.33 1.25 34.55
CA ILE A 8 43.37 0.79 33.54
C ILE A 8 42.24 1.81 33.51
N ALA A 9 42.16 2.61 32.44
CA ALA A 9 41.03 3.47 32.16
C ALA A 9 39.91 2.64 31.54
N ALA A 10 38.84 2.44 32.27
CA ALA A 10 37.59 1.85 31.76
C ALA A 10 36.86 2.88 30.91
N ILE A 11 36.84 2.65 29.59
CA ILE A 11 36.01 3.42 28.64
C ILE A 11 34.63 2.80 28.64
N THR A 12 33.72 3.37 29.42
CA THR A 12 32.27 3.08 29.31
C THR A 12 31.71 3.75 28.06
N GLY A 13 31.64 2.98 26.98
CA GLY A 13 30.97 3.39 25.75
C GLY A 13 29.43 3.47 25.98
N MET A 14 28.95 4.70 26.08
CA MET A 14 27.52 4.99 26.09
C MET A 14 26.95 4.77 24.67
N LEU A 15 26.29 3.63 24.45
CA LEU A 15 25.56 3.34 23.22
C LEU A 15 24.28 4.17 23.23
N SER A 16 24.33 5.35 22.62
CA SER A 16 23.13 6.18 22.40
C SER A 16 22.26 5.49 21.33
N LEU A 17 21.20 4.81 21.74
CA LEU A 17 20.10 4.44 20.84
C LEU A 17 19.47 5.73 20.32
N LEU A 18 19.79 6.10 19.08
CA LEU A 18 19.02 7.08 18.33
C LEU A 18 17.66 6.43 17.97
N ALA A 19 16.70 6.56 18.86
CA ALA A 19 15.32 6.35 18.52
C ALA A 19 14.95 7.41 17.48
N SER A 20 14.78 6.99 16.21
CA SER A 20 14.24 7.85 15.17
C SER A 20 12.83 8.25 15.58
N ALA A 21 12.68 9.43 16.17
CA ALA A 21 11.39 10.04 16.43
C ALA A 21 10.72 10.31 15.07
N GLN A 22 9.75 9.48 14.70
CA GLN A 22 8.89 9.74 13.56
C GLN A 22 8.13 11.03 13.87
N THR A 23 8.33 12.05 13.05
CA THR A 23 7.60 13.31 13.14
C THR A 23 6.10 13.01 13.06
N PRO A 24 5.27 13.44 14.02
CA PRO A 24 3.83 13.18 13.95
C PRO A 24 3.26 13.81 12.68
N ALA A 25 2.50 13.02 11.90
CA ALA A 25 1.82 13.49 10.71
C ALA A 25 0.94 14.71 11.06
N LYS A 26 0.98 15.75 10.20
CA LYS A 26 0.13 16.94 10.39
C LYS A 26 -1.35 16.50 10.48
N GLY A 27 -2.15 17.15 11.32
CA GLY A 27 -3.50 16.75 11.75
C GLY A 27 -4.37 16.04 10.70
N LYS A 28 -4.51 16.58 9.47
CA LYS A 28 -5.32 15.96 8.39
C LYS A 28 -4.82 14.57 7.93
N ASP A 29 -3.54 14.32 8.00
CA ASP A 29 -2.97 13.01 7.63
C ASP A 29 -3.15 11.99 8.75
N ALA A 30 -3.10 12.43 10.00
CA ALA A 30 -3.44 11.62 11.16
C ALA A 30 -4.93 11.23 11.16
N ASP A 31 -5.83 12.15 10.84
CA ASP A 31 -7.27 11.88 10.73
C ASP A 31 -7.57 10.86 9.62
N LYS A 32 -6.92 11.01 8.45
CA LYS A 32 -7.03 10.03 7.35
C LYS A 32 -6.50 8.66 7.75
N ALA A 33 -5.39 8.60 8.47
CA ALA A 33 -4.82 7.34 8.95
C ALA A 33 -5.75 6.66 9.97
N ALA A 34 -6.32 7.42 10.91
CA ALA A 34 -7.30 6.91 11.87
C ALA A 34 -8.57 6.39 11.17
N ALA A 35 -9.10 7.12 10.19
CA ALA A 35 -10.27 6.69 9.42
C ALA A 35 -9.99 5.40 8.61
N ARG A 36 -8.79 5.23 8.07
CA ARG A 36 -8.37 4.00 7.40
C ARG A 36 -8.26 2.84 8.38
N ALA A 37 -7.65 3.07 9.53
CA ALA A 37 -7.52 2.05 10.57
C ALA A 37 -8.88 1.56 11.09
N ALA A 38 -9.87 2.47 11.22
CA ALA A 38 -11.24 2.16 11.61
C ALA A 38 -11.96 1.28 10.56
N GLN A 39 -11.60 1.40 9.27
CA GLN A 39 -12.09 0.54 8.19
C GLN A 39 -11.32 -0.79 8.10
N GLY A 40 -10.35 -1.04 8.97
CA GLY A 40 -9.46 -2.20 8.90
C GLY A 40 -8.52 -2.17 7.69
N TYR A 41 -8.24 -1.00 7.14
CA TYR A 41 -7.43 -0.77 5.96
C TYR A 41 -6.08 -0.14 6.36
N ALA A 42 -4.98 -0.76 5.95
CA ALA A 42 -3.62 -0.27 6.20
C ALA A 42 -2.79 -0.23 4.91
N PRO A 43 -2.59 0.94 4.30
CA PRO A 43 -1.72 1.09 3.15
C PRO A 43 -0.25 1.21 3.58
N VAL A 44 0.62 0.49 2.88
CA VAL A 44 2.08 0.58 3.01
C VAL A 44 2.64 1.02 1.67
N THR A 45 3.27 2.18 1.62
CA THR A 45 3.92 2.65 0.39
C THR A 45 5.13 1.78 0.08
N LEU A 46 5.14 1.15 -1.09
CA LEU A 46 6.25 0.37 -1.60
C LEU A 46 7.25 1.29 -2.30
N TRP A 47 6.76 2.19 -3.14
CA TRP A 47 7.52 3.24 -3.79
C TRP A 47 6.59 4.34 -4.30
N ASP A 48 7.13 5.56 -4.42
CA ASP A 48 6.42 6.73 -4.91
C ASP A 48 7.36 7.56 -5.79
N ARG A 49 6.96 7.74 -7.07
CA ARG A 49 7.69 8.50 -8.08
C ARG A 49 6.78 9.57 -8.68
N PRO A 50 7.32 10.54 -9.42
CA PRO A 50 6.51 11.58 -10.04
C PRO A 50 5.39 11.06 -10.94
N ASP A 51 5.58 9.93 -11.60
CA ASP A 51 4.68 9.32 -12.59
C ASP A 51 3.82 8.18 -12.02
N VAL A 52 4.35 7.39 -11.09
CA VAL A 52 3.68 6.18 -10.56
C VAL A 52 3.95 6.02 -9.07
N ARG A 53 2.91 5.59 -8.35
CA ARG A 53 3.00 5.15 -6.94
C ARG A 53 2.49 3.73 -6.82
N ALA A 54 3.19 2.89 -6.06
CA ALA A 54 2.72 1.57 -5.68
C ALA A 54 2.58 1.45 -4.17
N ILE A 55 1.48 0.87 -3.73
CA ILE A 55 1.22 0.57 -2.33
C ILE A 55 0.80 -0.89 -2.17
N ARG A 56 1.16 -1.49 -1.05
CA ARG A 56 0.54 -2.70 -0.56
C ARG A 56 -0.57 -2.32 0.41
N VAL A 57 -1.72 -2.92 0.21
CA VAL A 57 -2.88 -2.75 1.08
C VAL A 57 -3.03 -3.97 1.95
N GLU A 58 -3.16 -3.78 3.24
CA GLU A 58 -3.50 -4.83 4.20
C GLU A 58 -4.93 -4.60 4.69
N LEU A 59 -5.75 -5.63 4.61
CA LEU A 59 -7.16 -5.64 4.98
C LEU A 59 -7.37 -6.64 6.12
N LYS A 60 -7.80 -6.17 7.27
CA LYS A 60 -8.22 -7.07 8.36
C LYS A 60 -9.37 -7.97 7.91
N PRO A 61 -9.63 -9.08 8.62
CA PRO A 61 -10.86 -9.85 8.42
C PRO A 61 -12.09 -8.93 8.45
N MET A 62 -13.02 -9.14 7.52
CA MET A 62 -14.26 -8.36 7.37
C MET A 62 -14.06 -6.85 7.17
N ALA A 63 -12.86 -6.39 6.84
CA ALA A 63 -12.58 -4.98 6.57
C ALA A 63 -13.36 -4.48 5.36
N ASN A 64 -13.79 -3.22 5.44
CA ASN A 64 -14.51 -2.54 4.36
C ASN A 64 -13.89 -1.17 4.09
N ARG A 65 -13.18 -1.05 2.97
CA ARG A 65 -12.73 0.23 2.44
C ARG A 65 -13.90 0.90 1.74
N ALA A 66 -14.45 1.92 2.39
CA ALA A 66 -15.59 2.68 1.88
C ALA A 66 -15.34 3.24 0.47
N ILE A 67 -16.42 3.49 -0.25
CA ILE A 67 -16.37 4.12 -1.59
C ILE A 67 -15.63 5.45 -1.49
N HIS A 68 -14.66 5.63 -2.36
CA HIS A 68 -13.82 6.81 -2.50
C HIS A 68 -13.35 6.93 -3.95
N GLN A 69 -12.67 8.03 -4.29
CA GLN A 69 -12.12 8.26 -5.63
C GLN A 69 -10.74 8.93 -5.55
N HIS A 70 -10.01 8.89 -6.64
CA HIS A 70 -8.72 9.55 -6.83
C HIS A 70 -8.78 10.43 -8.06
N ASP A 71 -8.67 11.75 -7.87
CA ASP A 71 -8.70 12.74 -8.97
C ASP A 71 -7.28 13.12 -9.43
N ASP A 72 -6.27 12.72 -8.66
CA ASP A 72 -4.85 13.00 -8.91
C ASP A 72 -4.15 11.97 -9.80
N VAL A 73 -4.88 10.98 -10.30
CA VAL A 73 -4.36 9.90 -11.15
C VAL A 73 -5.13 9.78 -12.47
N LYS A 74 -4.47 9.31 -13.52
CA LYS A 74 -5.11 8.93 -14.79
C LYS A 74 -5.95 7.67 -14.60
N PHE A 75 -5.37 6.71 -13.91
CA PHE A 75 -6.01 5.45 -13.51
C PHE A 75 -5.18 4.78 -12.41
N HIS A 76 -5.76 3.77 -11.79
CA HIS A 76 -4.99 2.83 -10.99
C HIS A 76 -5.45 1.38 -11.23
N LEU A 77 -4.56 0.46 -10.88
CA LEU A 77 -4.81 -0.96 -10.89
C LEU A 77 -4.97 -1.43 -9.45
N PHE A 78 -6.01 -2.21 -9.18
CA PHE A 78 -6.18 -2.95 -7.93
C PHE A 78 -5.95 -4.42 -8.23
N ILE A 79 -4.98 -5.03 -7.56
CA ILE A 79 -4.53 -6.41 -7.80
C ILE A 79 -4.58 -7.17 -6.48
N PRO A 80 -5.61 -7.99 -6.23
CA PRO A 80 -5.65 -8.87 -5.07
C PRO A 80 -4.47 -9.84 -5.06
N VAL A 81 -3.91 -10.09 -3.86
CA VAL A 81 -2.81 -11.04 -3.66
C VAL A 81 -3.25 -12.20 -2.78
N THR A 82 -3.95 -11.90 -1.68
CA THR A 82 -4.47 -12.91 -0.76
C THR A 82 -5.83 -12.48 -0.20
N GLY A 83 -6.58 -13.44 0.35
CA GLY A 83 -7.87 -13.19 0.99
C GLY A 83 -9.06 -13.35 0.05
N THR A 84 -10.26 -13.27 0.61
CA THR A 84 -11.53 -13.30 -0.14
C THR A 84 -11.99 -11.87 -0.36
N LEU A 85 -11.50 -11.25 -1.44
CA LEU A 85 -11.76 -9.84 -1.70
C LEU A 85 -12.91 -9.65 -2.68
N GLN A 86 -13.64 -8.55 -2.51
CA GLN A 86 -14.60 -8.01 -3.47
C GLN A 86 -14.28 -6.55 -3.76
N ILE A 87 -14.60 -6.12 -4.98
CA ILE A 87 -14.44 -4.74 -5.42
C ILE A 87 -15.74 -4.20 -6.00
N THR A 88 -16.01 -2.91 -5.76
CA THR A 88 -17.08 -2.14 -6.40
C THR A 88 -16.42 -1.03 -7.22
N ILE A 89 -16.80 -0.86 -8.48
CA ILE A 89 -16.27 0.18 -9.38
C ILE A 89 -17.46 0.92 -9.99
N GLY A 90 -17.49 2.25 -9.85
CA GLY A 90 -18.60 3.08 -10.33
C GLY A 90 -19.90 2.77 -9.59
N SER A 91 -20.94 2.58 -10.36
CA SER A 91 -22.29 2.20 -9.90
C SER A 91 -22.55 0.70 -9.96
N ASP A 92 -21.54 -0.10 -10.33
CA ASP A 92 -21.71 -1.54 -10.52
C ASP A 92 -21.92 -2.26 -9.18
N ARG A 93 -22.48 -3.47 -9.28
CA ARG A 93 -22.55 -4.34 -8.11
C ARG A 93 -21.15 -4.81 -7.72
N PRO A 94 -20.90 -5.07 -6.43
CA PRO A 94 -19.67 -5.70 -6.01
C PRO A 94 -19.41 -7.01 -6.75
N VAL A 95 -18.19 -7.19 -7.22
CA VAL A 95 -17.74 -8.43 -7.88
C VAL A 95 -16.60 -9.05 -7.09
N ASP A 96 -16.49 -10.37 -7.15
CA ASP A 96 -15.38 -11.08 -6.55
C ASP A 96 -14.07 -10.67 -7.23
N ALA A 97 -13.05 -10.49 -6.42
CA ALA A 97 -11.73 -10.05 -6.85
C ALA A 97 -10.69 -11.13 -6.52
N PRO A 98 -10.55 -12.15 -7.38
CA PRO A 98 -9.62 -13.26 -7.14
C PRO A 98 -8.17 -12.79 -7.19
N ALA A 99 -7.29 -13.50 -6.49
CA ALA A 99 -5.86 -13.24 -6.46
C ALA A 99 -5.26 -13.28 -7.89
N GLY A 100 -4.38 -12.31 -8.19
CA GLY A 100 -3.71 -12.17 -9.48
C GLY A 100 -4.52 -11.47 -10.57
N GLN A 101 -5.83 -11.26 -10.41
CA GLN A 101 -6.61 -10.48 -11.37
C GLN A 101 -6.37 -8.99 -11.18
N ALA A 102 -6.10 -8.26 -12.27
CA ALA A 102 -5.99 -6.81 -12.23
C ALA A 102 -7.31 -6.13 -12.57
N PHE A 103 -7.75 -5.21 -11.72
CA PHE A 103 -8.92 -4.36 -11.95
C PHE A 103 -8.46 -2.97 -12.32
N TYR A 104 -8.85 -2.50 -13.51
CA TYR A 104 -8.57 -1.16 -13.99
C TYR A 104 -9.62 -0.18 -13.47
N ILE A 105 -9.17 0.92 -12.87
CA ILE A 105 -10.03 1.96 -12.33
C ILE A 105 -9.55 3.30 -12.88
N LYS A 106 -10.37 3.93 -13.73
CA LYS A 106 -10.08 5.25 -14.28
C LYS A 106 -10.08 6.30 -13.15
N GLY A 107 -9.22 7.31 -13.26
CA GLY A 107 -9.20 8.45 -12.33
C GLY A 107 -10.57 9.10 -12.20
N GLY A 108 -10.93 9.52 -10.99
CA GLY A 108 -12.25 10.08 -10.68
C GLY A 108 -13.39 9.03 -10.58
N THR A 109 -13.15 7.74 -10.86
CA THR A 109 -14.19 6.73 -10.70
C THR A 109 -14.35 6.35 -9.22
N PRO A 110 -15.56 6.49 -8.64
CA PRO A 110 -15.84 6.00 -7.29
C PRO A 110 -15.63 4.49 -7.20
N HIS A 111 -14.95 4.02 -6.16
CA HIS A 111 -14.70 2.59 -5.96
C HIS A 111 -14.43 2.29 -4.49
N GLY A 112 -14.60 1.03 -4.14
CA GLY A 112 -14.32 0.53 -2.81
C GLY A 112 -14.08 -0.97 -2.85
N PHE A 113 -13.51 -1.53 -1.79
CA PHE A 113 -13.25 -2.96 -1.72
C PHE A 113 -13.38 -3.47 -0.30
N ARG A 114 -13.65 -4.75 -0.16
CA ARG A 114 -13.84 -5.40 1.15
C ARG A 114 -13.22 -6.78 1.19
N ASN A 115 -12.80 -7.17 2.39
CA ASN A 115 -12.41 -8.53 2.68
C ASN A 115 -13.60 -9.25 3.32
N LEU A 116 -14.12 -10.26 2.65
CA LEU A 116 -15.22 -11.09 3.15
C LEU A 116 -14.73 -12.29 3.99
N GLY A 117 -13.42 -12.53 3.97
CA GLY A 117 -12.81 -13.66 4.67
C GLY A 117 -12.63 -13.41 6.16
N SER A 118 -12.50 -14.50 6.91
CA SER A 118 -12.13 -14.52 8.33
C SER A 118 -10.62 -14.36 8.58
N THR A 119 -9.82 -14.31 7.52
CA THR A 119 -8.37 -14.09 7.55
C THR A 119 -8.01 -12.74 6.94
N PRO A 120 -6.84 -12.16 7.26
CA PRO A 120 -6.36 -10.95 6.59
C PRO A 120 -6.24 -11.15 5.08
N GLY A 121 -6.55 -10.09 4.32
CA GLY A 121 -6.35 -10.03 2.89
C GLY A 121 -5.30 -9.00 2.51
N THR A 122 -4.70 -9.16 1.34
CA THR A 122 -3.68 -8.25 0.79
C THR A 122 -3.99 -7.93 -0.67
N ALA A 123 -3.73 -6.70 -1.08
CA ALA A 123 -3.77 -6.29 -2.47
C ALA A 123 -2.59 -5.34 -2.78
N ILE A 124 -2.23 -5.22 -4.05
CA ILE A 124 -1.35 -4.18 -4.57
C ILE A 124 -2.22 -3.16 -5.31
N GLU A 125 -1.99 -1.88 -5.06
CA GLU A 125 -2.53 -0.80 -5.88
C GLU A 125 -1.38 -0.07 -6.57
N ILE A 126 -1.50 0.13 -7.89
CA ILE A 126 -0.55 0.87 -8.72
C ILE A 126 -1.26 2.09 -9.28
N PHE A 127 -0.87 3.27 -8.84
CA PHE A 127 -1.46 4.54 -9.23
C PHE A 127 -0.61 5.20 -10.32
N VAL A 128 -1.19 5.43 -11.48
CA VAL A 128 -0.57 6.19 -12.58
C VAL A 128 -1.02 7.63 -12.46
N LYS A 129 -0.10 8.51 -12.10
CA LYS A 129 -0.38 9.92 -11.82
C LYS A 129 -0.65 10.69 -13.12
N ASN A 130 -1.34 11.83 -13.03
CA ASN A 130 -1.71 12.64 -14.17
C ASN A 130 -0.51 13.10 -15.03
N GLY A 131 0.68 13.25 -14.44
CA GLY A 131 1.93 13.59 -15.12
C GLY A 131 2.69 12.42 -15.78
N ALA A 132 2.18 11.18 -15.70
CA ALA A 132 2.87 10.01 -16.26
C ALA A 132 3.06 10.09 -17.79
N SER A 133 4.24 9.69 -18.26
CA SER A 133 4.57 9.64 -19.70
C SER A 133 3.83 8.50 -20.42
N THR A 134 3.75 8.57 -21.76
CA THR A 134 3.16 7.52 -22.58
C THR A 134 3.89 6.18 -22.39
N ALA A 135 5.22 6.19 -22.30
CA ALA A 135 6.00 4.96 -22.08
C ALA A 135 5.66 4.25 -20.77
N SER A 136 5.42 5.02 -19.70
CA SER A 136 4.97 4.46 -18.41
C SER A 136 3.56 3.84 -18.52
N LEU A 137 2.69 4.45 -19.32
CA LEU A 137 1.32 3.95 -19.56
C LEU A 137 1.33 2.63 -20.34
N ASP A 138 2.13 2.54 -21.40
CA ASP A 138 2.25 1.35 -22.24
C ASP A 138 2.78 0.16 -21.45
N ALA A 139 3.80 0.37 -20.63
CA ALA A 139 4.37 -0.68 -19.77
C ALA A 139 3.33 -1.22 -18.76
N LEU A 140 2.55 -0.34 -18.13
CA LEU A 140 1.53 -0.74 -17.16
C LEU A 140 0.31 -1.39 -17.85
N GLY A 141 -0.06 -0.94 -19.03
CA GLY A 141 -1.09 -1.58 -19.85
C GLY A 141 -0.71 -3.02 -20.22
N THR A 142 0.52 -3.24 -20.61
CA THR A 142 1.08 -4.58 -20.89
C THR A 142 1.05 -5.47 -19.66
N LEU A 143 1.47 -4.95 -18.49
CA LEU A 143 1.42 -5.68 -17.22
C LEU A 143 -0.02 -6.06 -16.84
N ALA A 144 -0.95 -5.12 -16.94
CA ALA A 144 -2.36 -5.36 -16.61
C ALA A 144 -2.97 -6.45 -17.50
N ALA A 145 -2.68 -6.42 -18.81
CA ALA A 145 -3.13 -7.46 -19.74
C ALA A 145 -2.56 -8.84 -19.39
N ALA A 146 -1.27 -8.91 -19.06
CA ALA A 146 -0.62 -10.16 -18.66
C ALA A 146 -1.24 -10.77 -17.40
N LEU A 147 -1.57 -9.93 -16.40
CA LEU A 147 -2.21 -10.38 -15.15
C LEU A 147 -3.64 -10.87 -15.35
N GLN A 148 -4.37 -10.35 -16.35
CA GLN A 148 -5.72 -10.82 -16.68
C GLN A 148 -5.74 -12.16 -17.42
N THR A 149 -4.69 -12.47 -18.18
CA THR A 149 -4.59 -13.70 -18.97
C THR A 149 -3.91 -14.84 -18.22
N SER A 150 -3.26 -14.57 -17.09
CA SER A 150 -2.61 -15.62 -16.29
C SER A 150 -3.67 -16.44 -15.55
N PRO A 151 -3.65 -17.78 -15.65
CA PRO A 151 -4.51 -18.63 -14.84
C PRO A 151 -4.18 -18.44 -13.35
N PRO A 152 -5.16 -18.60 -12.44
CA PRO A 152 -4.89 -18.55 -11.02
C PRO A 152 -3.81 -19.57 -10.67
N GLN A 153 -2.76 -19.13 -9.99
CA GLN A 153 -1.71 -20.04 -9.51
C GLN A 153 -2.30 -20.95 -8.42
N PRO A 154 -1.95 -22.25 -8.39
CA PRO A 154 -2.48 -23.21 -7.43
C PRO A 154 -2.06 -22.90 -5.98
#